data_a1b1405b58ab15d5a35c2a065ad8fc6f
#
_entry.id   a1b1405b58ab15d5a35c2a065ad8fc6f
#
_cell.length_a   1.000
_cell.length_b   1.000
_cell.length_c   1.000
_cell.angle_alpha   90.00
_cell.angle_beta   90.00
_cell.angle_gamma   90.00
#
_symmetry.space_group_name_H-M   'P 1'
#
loop_
_entity.id
_entity.type
_entity.pdbx_description
1 polymer ?
#
loop_
_entity_poly.entity_id
_entity_poly.type
_entity_poly.pdbx_seq_one_letter_code
_entity_poly.pdbx_strand_id
1 'polypeptide(L)'
;MYAVAKTFADHSMVTVTGVVSDVDWFDNTYENQGQTAGLIVADNGKELLILVDAAAISQAEELEVSFYSGRSVSASLKGKDEETGLAILSVALEDIPEDIRKNVGSATMGSSGSSVQAVPVIAIGRPQGAETIIFGMVTSVDYYQNLTDHNVRLLKTDMTGLQGTGGVLINLSGKVLGIVHAGEV
;
A
#
# COMPACT_ATOMS: atom_id res chain seq x y z
N MET A 1 -10.78 8.55 15.82
CA MET A 1 -10.34 8.46 14.43
C MET A 1 -8.82 8.23 14.32
N TYR A 2 -7.97 9.10 14.84
CA TYR A 2 -6.51 8.90 14.80
C TYR A 2 -6.08 7.54 15.38
N ALA A 3 -6.62 7.12 16.52
CA ALA A 3 -6.30 5.83 17.12
C ALA A 3 -6.62 4.64 16.20
N VAL A 4 -7.75 4.69 15.48
CA VAL A 4 -8.11 3.65 14.50
C VAL A 4 -7.11 3.60 13.37
N ALA A 5 -6.76 4.75 12.79
CA ALA A 5 -5.78 4.85 11.72
C ALA A 5 -4.40 4.33 12.17
N LYS A 6 -3.94 4.75 13.34
CA LYS A 6 -2.64 4.34 13.88
C LYS A 6 -2.59 2.84 14.17
N THR A 7 -3.61 2.29 14.84
CA THR A 7 -3.70 0.84 15.09
C THR A 7 -3.71 0.05 13.78
N PHE A 8 -4.46 0.50 12.78
CA PHE A 8 -4.49 -0.14 11.48
C PHE A 8 -3.13 -0.07 10.78
N ALA A 9 -2.50 1.11 10.76
CA ALA A 9 -1.20 1.31 10.12
C ALA A 9 -0.11 0.44 10.76
N ASP A 10 -0.04 0.38 12.07
CA ASP A 10 0.97 -0.42 12.78
C ASP A 10 0.75 -1.93 12.60
N HIS A 11 -0.51 -2.37 12.49
CA HIS A 11 -0.87 -3.78 12.37
C HIS A 11 -0.80 -4.32 10.94
N SER A 12 -1.29 -3.55 9.95
CA SER A 12 -1.57 -4.07 8.62
C SER A 12 -0.88 -3.33 7.48
N MET A 13 -0.14 -2.25 7.77
CA MET A 13 0.62 -1.52 6.75
C MET A 13 2.11 -1.65 6.94
N VAL A 14 2.81 -1.59 5.82
CA VAL A 14 4.27 -1.61 5.75
C VAL A 14 4.75 -0.51 4.80
N THR A 15 6.02 -0.16 4.88
CA THR A 15 6.70 0.63 3.86
C THR A 15 7.44 -0.33 2.94
N VAL A 16 7.18 -0.24 1.66
CA VAL A 16 7.91 -0.99 0.64
C VAL A 16 8.96 -0.07 0.05
N THR A 17 10.21 -0.48 0.06
CA THR A 17 11.35 0.23 -0.52
C THR A 17 11.86 -0.58 -1.70
N GLY A 18 11.86 0.04 -2.87
CA GLY A 18 12.52 -0.50 -4.05
C GLY A 18 13.90 0.13 -4.19
N VAL A 19 14.92 -0.69 -4.30
CA VAL A 19 16.30 -0.26 -4.50
C VAL A 19 16.67 -0.46 -5.96
N VAL A 20 17.19 0.59 -6.58
CA VAL A 20 17.74 0.58 -7.94
C VAL A 20 19.22 0.97 -7.82
N SER A 21 20.10 0.09 -8.26
CA SER A 21 21.52 0.39 -8.35
C SER A 21 21.80 1.04 -9.70
N ASP A 22 22.33 2.24 -9.71
CA ASP A 22 22.71 2.95 -10.93
C ASP A 22 24.20 3.30 -10.86
N VAL A 23 24.83 3.43 -12.02
CA VAL A 23 26.26 3.77 -12.15
C VAL A 23 26.37 5.08 -12.89
N ASP A 24 27.02 6.06 -12.26
CA ASP A 24 27.26 7.35 -12.90
C ASP A 24 28.32 7.26 -14.01
N TRP A 25 28.49 8.35 -14.79
CA TRP A 25 29.50 8.45 -15.85
C TRP A 25 30.93 8.23 -15.36
N PHE A 26 31.18 8.29 -14.04
CA PHE A 26 32.50 8.11 -13.42
C PHE A 26 32.66 6.73 -12.76
N ASP A 27 31.80 5.75 -13.07
CA ASP A 27 31.79 4.40 -12.46
C ASP A 27 31.51 4.40 -10.93
N ASN A 28 30.89 5.47 -10.39
CA ASN A 28 30.42 5.44 -9.03
C ASN A 28 29.01 4.85 -8.98
N THR A 29 28.85 3.79 -8.20
CA THR A 29 27.52 3.21 -7.94
C THR A 29 26.79 4.06 -6.93
N TYR A 30 25.56 4.46 -7.25
CA TYR A 30 24.63 5.09 -6.29
C TYR A 30 23.31 4.33 -6.28
N GLU A 31 22.72 4.26 -5.10
CA GLU A 31 21.41 3.63 -4.90
C GLU A 31 20.34 4.71 -4.90
N ASN A 32 19.34 4.52 -5.75
CA ASN A 32 18.12 5.33 -5.73
C ASN A 32 17.01 4.50 -5.07
N GLN A 33 16.37 5.05 -4.05
CA GLN A 33 15.34 4.36 -3.28
C GLN A 33 13.98 5.02 -3.49
N GLY A 34 13.04 4.26 -4.04
CA GLY A 34 11.63 4.63 -4.07
C GLY A 34 10.89 3.99 -2.90
N GLN A 35 10.03 4.75 -2.22
CA GLN A 35 9.23 4.24 -1.11
C GLN A 35 7.74 4.39 -1.39
N THR A 36 6.97 3.36 -1.06
CA THR A 36 5.51 3.35 -1.15
C THR A 36 4.89 2.58 0.01
N ALA A 37 3.60 2.79 0.22
CA ALA A 37 2.85 2.01 1.20
C ALA A 37 2.51 0.62 0.64
N GLY A 38 2.61 -0.40 1.49
CA GLY A 38 2.12 -1.74 1.23
C GLY A 38 1.07 -2.14 2.27
N LEU A 39 0.13 -3.00 1.86
CA LEU A 39 -0.93 -3.53 2.71
C LEU A 39 -0.74 -5.04 2.89
N ILE A 40 -0.66 -5.51 4.13
CA ILE A 40 -0.65 -6.94 4.43
C ILE A 40 -2.06 -7.49 4.17
N VAL A 41 -2.20 -8.33 3.15
CA VAL A 41 -3.50 -8.87 2.73
C VAL A 41 -3.73 -10.31 3.14
N ALA A 42 -2.67 -11.07 3.39
CA ALA A 42 -2.78 -12.46 3.85
C ALA A 42 -1.54 -12.91 4.62
N ASP A 43 -1.76 -13.89 5.49
CA ASP A 43 -0.75 -14.70 6.15
C ASP A 43 -1.12 -16.17 5.86
N ASN A 44 -0.23 -16.89 5.17
CA ASN A 44 -0.46 -18.30 4.82
C ASN A 44 0.28 -19.27 5.74
N GLY A 45 0.83 -18.80 6.86
CA GLY A 45 1.60 -19.58 7.83
C GLY A 45 3.06 -19.83 7.45
N LYS A 46 3.51 -19.35 6.28
CA LYS A 46 4.90 -19.41 5.83
C LYS A 46 5.42 -18.02 5.43
N GLU A 47 4.57 -17.21 4.84
CA GLU A 47 4.90 -15.87 4.35
C GLU A 47 3.72 -14.92 4.53
N LEU A 48 4.03 -13.63 4.72
CA LEU A 48 3.06 -12.55 4.59
C LEU A 48 2.97 -12.14 3.12
N LEU A 49 1.74 -11.96 2.64
CA LEU A 49 1.48 -11.40 1.32
C LEU A 49 1.12 -9.92 1.44
N ILE A 50 1.81 -9.10 0.67
CA ILE A 50 1.71 -7.65 0.74
C ILE A 50 1.28 -7.11 -0.63
N LEU A 51 0.17 -6.39 -0.64
CA LEU A 51 -0.34 -5.70 -1.81
C LEU A 51 0.34 -4.34 -1.94
N VAL A 52 0.81 -4.00 -3.13
CA VAL A 52 1.53 -2.76 -3.42
C VAL A 52 1.17 -2.25 -4.81
N ASP A 53 1.31 -0.96 -5.06
CA ASP A 53 1.23 -0.39 -6.41
C ASP A 53 2.41 -0.87 -7.25
N ALA A 54 2.13 -1.55 -8.37
CA ALA A 54 3.14 -2.13 -9.23
C ALA A 54 4.03 -1.07 -9.90
N ALA A 55 3.51 0.13 -10.15
CA ALA A 55 4.28 1.22 -10.74
C ALA A 55 5.39 1.69 -9.81
N ALA A 56 5.14 1.71 -8.50
CA ALA A 56 6.11 2.16 -7.49
C ALA A 56 7.34 1.24 -7.35
N ILE A 57 7.22 -0.01 -7.78
CA ILE A 57 8.31 -1.01 -7.69
C ILE A 57 8.81 -1.49 -9.04
N SER A 58 8.35 -0.88 -10.14
CA SER A 58 8.57 -1.40 -11.51
C SER A 58 10.03 -1.44 -11.94
N GLN A 59 10.88 -0.60 -11.37
CA GLN A 59 12.31 -0.50 -11.68
C GLN A 59 13.21 -1.06 -10.58
N ALA A 60 12.63 -1.56 -9.48
CA ALA A 60 13.40 -2.04 -8.35
C ALA A 60 14.11 -3.37 -8.68
N GLU A 61 15.41 -3.42 -8.41
CA GLU A 61 16.22 -4.64 -8.48
C GLU A 61 16.10 -5.45 -7.20
N GLU A 62 16.01 -4.77 -6.07
CA GLU A 62 15.79 -5.36 -4.76
C GLU A 62 14.58 -4.72 -4.08
N LEU A 63 13.87 -5.51 -3.30
CA LEU A 63 12.69 -5.08 -2.56
C LEU A 63 12.87 -5.35 -1.09
N GLU A 64 12.61 -4.33 -0.29
CA GLU A 64 12.59 -4.41 1.16
C GLU A 64 11.23 -3.97 1.72
N VAL A 65 10.86 -4.57 2.81
CA VAL A 65 9.64 -4.25 3.56
C VAL A 65 10.01 -3.83 4.97
N SER A 66 9.64 -2.61 5.35
CA SER A 66 9.83 -2.08 6.71
C SER A 66 8.51 -2.08 7.47
N PHE A 67 8.52 -2.64 8.67
CA PHE A 67 7.39 -2.67 9.59
C PHE A 67 7.36 -1.40 10.48
N TYR A 68 6.30 -1.27 11.27
CA TYR A 68 6.09 -0.15 12.19
C TYR A 68 7.30 0.15 13.15
N SER A 69 8.10 -0.87 13.45
CA SER A 69 9.29 -0.75 14.28
C SER A 69 10.51 -0.17 13.57
N GLY A 70 10.40 0.08 12.26
CA GLY A 70 11.52 0.52 11.40
C GLY A 70 12.48 -0.59 10.98
N ARG A 71 12.21 -1.85 11.36
CA ARG A 71 12.98 -2.99 10.86
C ARG A 71 12.57 -3.37 9.45
N SER A 72 13.57 -3.54 8.60
CA SER A 72 13.41 -3.98 7.22
C SER A 72 13.77 -5.46 7.07
N VAL A 73 13.07 -6.12 6.17
CA VAL A 73 13.35 -7.48 5.71
C VAL A 73 13.22 -7.55 4.20
N SER A 74 13.94 -8.47 3.57
CA SER A 74 13.85 -8.68 2.13
C SER A 74 12.47 -9.18 1.72
N ALA A 75 12.01 -8.74 0.56
CA ALA A 75 10.75 -9.18 -0.03
C ALA A 75 10.97 -9.67 -1.45
N SER A 76 10.10 -10.56 -1.91
CA SER A 76 10.11 -11.09 -3.26
C SER A 76 8.82 -10.78 -3.99
N LEU A 77 8.90 -10.44 -5.27
CA LEU A 77 7.73 -10.26 -6.12
C LEU A 77 7.11 -11.63 -6.42
N LYS A 78 5.85 -11.82 -6.05
CA LYS A 78 5.07 -13.03 -6.34
C LYS A 78 4.30 -12.95 -7.65
N GLY A 79 3.77 -11.78 -7.94
CA GLY A 79 2.99 -11.56 -9.14
C GLY A 79 2.54 -10.11 -9.27
N LYS A 80 2.19 -9.76 -10.50
CA LYS A 80 1.68 -8.45 -10.87
C LYS A 80 0.41 -8.64 -11.68
N ASP A 81 -0.58 -7.84 -11.39
CA ASP A 81 -1.80 -7.73 -12.18
C ASP A 81 -1.75 -6.46 -13.02
N GLU A 82 -1.72 -6.64 -14.33
CA GLU A 82 -1.64 -5.52 -15.28
C GLU A 82 -2.98 -4.78 -15.42
N GLU A 83 -4.11 -5.42 -15.12
CA GLU A 83 -5.42 -4.79 -15.19
C GLU A 83 -5.60 -3.77 -14.06
N THR A 84 -5.24 -4.14 -12.84
CA THR A 84 -5.40 -3.27 -11.66
C THR A 84 -4.18 -2.41 -11.38
N GLY A 85 -3.02 -2.71 -11.99
CA GLY A 85 -1.76 -2.05 -11.68
C GLY A 85 -1.22 -2.38 -10.29
N LEU A 86 -1.69 -3.48 -9.68
CA LEU A 86 -1.27 -3.91 -8.35
C LEU A 86 -0.28 -5.09 -8.45
N ALA A 87 0.56 -5.23 -7.45
CA ALA A 87 1.48 -6.34 -7.31
C ALA A 87 1.39 -6.97 -5.92
N ILE A 88 1.73 -8.24 -5.82
CA ILE A 88 1.86 -8.96 -4.55
C ILE A 88 3.33 -9.27 -4.30
N LEU A 89 3.79 -8.83 -3.14
CA LEU A 89 5.08 -9.21 -2.58
C LEU A 89 4.90 -10.27 -1.51
N SER A 90 5.93 -11.06 -1.28
CA SER A 90 6.00 -11.97 -0.15
C SER A 90 7.20 -11.68 0.74
N VAL A 91 6.99 -11.86 2.03
CA VAL A 91 8.03 -11.82 3.07
C VAL A 91 7.93 -13.11 3.86
N ALA A 92 9.04 -13.85 3.95
CA ALA A 92 9.07 -15.09 4.72
C ALA A 92 8.88 -14.80 6.22
N LEU A 93 8.01 -15.56 6.88
CA LEU A 93 7.73 -15.37 8.31
C LEU A 93 8.95 -15.61 9.20
N GLU A 94 9.88 -16.45 8.75
CA GLU A 94 11.14 -16.74 9.46
C GLU A 94 12.10 -15.54 9.51
N ASP A 95 12.01 -14.64 8.51
CA ASP A 95 12.82 -13.43 8.44
C ASP A 95 12.24 -12.29 9.31
N ILE A 96 11.00 -12.42 9.75
CA ILE A 96 10.33 -11.41 10.58
C ILE A 96 10.60 -11.70 12.05
N PRO A 97 11.19 -10.75 12.80
CA PRO A 97 11.39 -10.91 14.24
C PRO A 97 10.09 -11.22 14.98
N GLU A 98 10.16 -12.09 15.98
CA GLU A 98 8.98 -12.59 16.68
C GLU A 98 8.15 -11.50 17.38
N ASP A 99 8.82 -10.47 17.89
CA ASP A 99 8.19 -9.30 18.50
C ASP A 99 7.34 -8.49 17.51
N ILE A 100 7.76 -8.41 16.25
CA ILE A 100 7.01 -7.78 15.16
C ILE A 100 5.89 -8.71 14.71
N ARG A 101 6.20 -10.00 14.46
CA ARG A 101 5.24 -10.98 13.94
C ARG A 101 4.00 -11.14 14.82
N LYS A 102 4.13 -10.98 16.13
CA LYS A 102 2.99 -11.03 17.08
C LYS A 102 2.03 -9.84 16.95
N ASN A 103 2.48 -8.72 16.38
CA ASN A 103 1.73 -7.46 16.34
C ASN A 103 1.25 -7.09 14.93
N VAL A 104 1.74 -7.77 13.90
CA VAL A 104 1.33 -7.54 12.52
C VAL A 104 0.41 -8.64 12.02
N GLY A 105 -0.44 -8.31 11.07
CA GLY A 105 -1.36 -9.27 10.48
C GLY A 105 -2.12 -8.71 9.28
N SER A 106 -2.86 -9.59 8.62
CA SER A 106 -3.64 -9.22 7.44
C SER A 106 -4.76 -8.24 7.78
N ALA A 107 -4.96 -7.29 6.87
CA ALA A 107 -6.03 -6.32 6.95
C ALA A 107 -7.40 -6.98 6.78
N THR A 108 -8.39 -6.47 7.51
CA THR A 108 -9.79 -6.88 7.32
C THR A 108 -10.40 -6.09 6.18
N MET A 109 -10.94 -6.79 5.18
CA MET A 109 -11.63 -6.17 4.06
C MET A 109 -13.03 -5.71 4.46
N GLY A 110 -13.42 -4.53 3.97
CA GLY A 110 -14.77 -3.99 4.06
C GLY A 110 -15.52 -4.11 2.75
N SER A 111 -16.75 -3.58 2.74
CA SER A 111 -17.53 -3.48 1.51
C SER A 111 -17.37 -2.09 0.92
N SER A 112 -17.06 -2.00 -0.37
CA SER A 112 -16.97 -0.75 -1.15
C SER A 112 -18.20 -0.50 -2.04
N GLY A 113 -19.32 -1.13 -1.74
CA GLY A 113 -20.58 -0.95 -2.49
C GLY A 113 -21.26 0.39 -2.24
N SER A 114 -22.46 0.59 -2.78
CA SER A 114 -23.20 1.85 -2.71
C SER A 114 -23.48 2.37 -1.29
N SER A 115 -23.42 1.47 -0.31
CA SER A 115 -23.63 1.83 1.12
C SER A 115 -22.51 2.69 1.72
N VAL A 116 -21.39 2.90 1.05
CA VAL A 116 -20.28 3.74 1.54
C VAL A 116 -20.29 5.16 0.99
N GLN A 117 -21.25 5.53 0.14
CA GLN A 117 -21.40 6.91 -0.33
C GLN A 117 -21.85 7.81 0.82
N ALA A 118 -21.22 8.98 0.95
CA ALA A 118 -21.39 9.94 2.04
C ALA A 118 -21.01 9.39 3.44
N VAL A 119 -20.18 8.34 3.49
CA VAL A 119 -19.63 7.78 4.73
C VAL A 119 -18.24 8.37 4.97
N PRO A 120 -17.92 8.74 6.23
CA PRO A 120 -16.58 9.18 6.58
C PRO A 120 -15.56 8.04 6.47
N VAL A 121 -14.40 8.37 5.93
CA VAL A 121 -13.31 7.44 5.66
C VAL A 121 -11.96 8.04 6.04
N ILE A 122 -10.98 7.18 6.20
CA ILE A 122 -9.61 7.53 6.52
C ILE A 122 -8.72 7.00 5.40
N ALA A 123 -7.92 7.87 4.82
CA ALA A 123 -6.86 7.44 3.90
C ALA A 123 -5.52 7.48 4.63
N ILE A 124 -4.75 6.41 4.50
CA ILE A 124 -3.44 6.25 5.13
C ILE A 124 -2.44 5.95 4.03
N GLY A 125 -1.41 6.78 3.92
CA GLY A 125 -0.32 6.60 2.97
C GLY A 125 1.03 6.77 3.63
N ARG A 126 2.09 6.44 2.90
CA ARG A 126 3.48 6.63 3.35
C ARG A 126 4.32 7.29 2.26
N PRO A 127 4.00 8.55 1.91
CA PRO A 127 4.80 9.29 0.94
C PRO A 127 6.22 9.46 1.47
N GLN A 128 7.21 9.01 0.70
CA GLN A 128 8.63 9.11 1.08
C GLN A 128 8.92 8.56 2.51
N GLY A 129 8.19 7.50 2.90
CA GLY A 129 8.34 6.88 4.22
C GLY A 129 7.64 7.58 5.38
N ALA A 130 7.11 8.79 5.18
CA ALA A 130 6.38 9.50 6.22
C ALA A 130 4.91 9.06 6.27
N GLU A 131 4.42 8.69 7.46
CA GLU A 131 3.00 8.34 7.63
C GLU A 131 2.12 9.56 7.43
N THR A 132 1.18 9.47 6.50
CA THR A 132 0.19 10.52 6.23
C THR A 132 -1.21 9.95 6.44
N ILE A 133 -2.00 10.63 7.27
CA ILE A 133 -3.38 10.25 7.61
C ILE A 133 -4.29 11.41 7.22
N ILE A 134 -5.25 11.15 6.33
CA ILE A 134 -6.22 12.14 5.86
C ILE A 134 -7.63 11.63 6.15
N PHE A 135 -8.49 12.53 6.62
CA PHE A 135 -9.91 12.28 6.83
C PHE A 135 -10.72 12.92 5.72
N GLY A 136 -11.73 12.23 5.28
CA GLY A 136 -12.67 12.73 4.30
C GLY A 136 -13.90 11.86 4.17
N MET A 137 -14.62 12.04 3.08
CA MET A 137 -15.85 11.32 2.79
C MET A 137 -15.79 10.71 1.39
N VAL A 138 -16.46 9.58 1.22
CA VAL A 138 -16.72 9.04 -0.12
C VAL A 138 -17.80 9.88 -0.80
N THR A 139 -17.46 10.51 -1.90
CA THR A 139 -18.36 11.38 -2.67
C THR A 139 -19.11 10.63 -3.76
N SER A 140 -18.51 9.56 -4.33
CA SER A 140 -19.14 8.71 -5.34
C SER A 140 -18.59 7.29 -5.29
N VAL A 141 -19.43 6.31 -5.60
CA VAL A 141 -19.09 4.87 -5.64
C VAL A 141 -19.24 4.26 -7.04
N ASP A 142 -19.81 5.00 -7.98
CA ASP A 142 -20.10 4.53 -9.34
C ASP A 142 -19.32 5.35 -10.38
N TYR A 143 -18.11 5.72 -10.04
CA TYR A 143 -17.22 6.34 -11.01
C TYR A 143 -16.44 5.26 -11.74
N TYR A 144 -16.56 5.24 -13.06
CA TYR A 144 -15.85 4.33 -13.94
C TYR A 144 -14.78 5.08 -14.72
N GLN A 145 -13.56 4.61 -14.65
CA GLN A 145 -12.50 5.06 -15.52
C GLN A 145 -12.35 4.05 -16.65
N ASN A 146 -12.52 4.53 -17.88
CA ASN A 146 -12.29 3.73 -19.07
C ASN A 146 -10.78 3.69 -19.35
N LEU A 147 -10.18 2.54 -19.16
CA LEU A 147 -8.82 2.27 -19.61
C LEU A 147 -8.89 1.60 -21.00
N THR A 148 -7.75 1.46 -21.68
CA THR A 148 -7.69 1.01 -23.08
C THR A 148 -8.37 -0.34 -23.29
N ASP A 149 -8.27 -1.26 -22.34
CA ASP A 149 -8.76 -2.64 -22.46
C ASP A 149 -9.82 -3.03 -21.40
N HIS A 150 -10.08 -2.19 -20.39
CA HIS A 150 -11.03 -2.51 -19.32
C HIS A 150 -11.55 -1.26 -18.59
N ASN A 151 -12.64 -1.43 -17.86
CA ASN A 151 -13.23 -0.38 -17.01
C ASN A 151 -12.95 -0.68 -15.56
N VAL A 152 -12.33 0.26 -14.87
CA VAL A 152 -12.10 0.15 -13.41
C VAL A 152 -13.15 0.97 -12.68
N ARG A 153 -13.77 0.36 -11.67
CA ARG A 153 -14.67 1.04 -10.76
C ARG A 153 -13.88 1.70 -9.64
N LEU A 154 -14.02 3.00 -9.52
CA LEU A 154 -13.31 3.81 -8.55
C LEU A 154 -14.24 4.39 -7.49
N LEU A 155 -13.73 4.52 -6.27
CA LEU A 155 -14.31 5.35 -5.24
C LEU A 155 -13.76 6.76 -5.38
N LYS A 156 -14.63 7.77 -5.46
CA LYS A 156 -14.23 9.18 -5.35
C LYS A 156 -14.38 9.65 -3.91
N THR A 157 -13.40 10.44 -3.46
CA THR A 157 -13.40 11.09 -2.15
C THR A 157 -13.20 12.59 -2.31
N ASP A 158 -13.46 13.35 -1.26
CA ASP A 158 -13.14 14.77 -1.17
C ASP A 158 -11.70 15.05 -0.68
N MET A 159 -10.91 14.00 -0.53
CA MET A 159 -9.54 14.09 -0.01
C MET A 159 -8.54 14.50 -1.09
N THR A 160 -7.56 15.29 -0.71
CA THR A 160 -6.41 15.69 -1.51
C THR A 160 -5.10 15.40 -0.75
N GLY A 161 -3.99 15.21 -1.44
CA GLY A 161 -2.66 15.11 -0.81
C GLY A 161 -2.07 13.71 -0.70
N LEU A 162 -2.73 12.65 -1.23
CA LEU A 162 -2.15 11.31 -1.32
C LEU A 162 -1.74 10.91 -2.76
N GLN A 163 -1.70 11.86 -3.66
CA GLN A 163 -1.33 11.59 -5.05
C GLN A 163 0.11 11.08 -5.15
N GLY A 164 0.30 10.00 -5.91
CA GLY A 164 1.63 9.45 -6.21
C GLY A 164 2.30 8.64 -5.09
N THR A 165 1.60 8.31 -4.01
CA THR A 165 2.27 7.73 -2.82
C THR A 165 1.82 6.31 -2.46
N GLY A 166 0.83 5.79 -3.18
CA GLY A 166 0.14 4.60 -2.71
C GLY A 166 -0.52 4.84 -1.35
N GLY A 167 -1.47 4.03 -0.99
CA GLY A 167 -2.14 4.15 0.30
C GLY A 167 -3.37 3.29 0.36
N VAL A 168 -4.02 3.31 1.50
CA VAL A 168 -5.19 2.49 1.80
C VAL A 168 -6.32 3.37 2.31
N LEU A 169 -7.51 3.14 1.80
CA LEU A 169 -8.73 3.75 2.28
C LEU A 169 -9.44 2.80 3.25
N ILE A 170 -9.67 3.23 4.47
CA ILE A 170 -10.39 2.45 5.49
C ILE A 170 -11.62 3.18 6.01
N ASN A 171 -12.58 2.43 6.52
CA ASN A 171 -13.70 3.00 7.27
C ASN A 171 -13.32 3.27 8.74
N LEU A 172 -14.22 3.87 9.50
CA LEU A 172 -13.99 4.18 10.92
C LEU A 172 -13.90 2.94 11.84
N SER A 173 -14.17 1.76 11.31
CA SER A 173 -13.98 0.48 12.02
C SER A 173 -12.66 -0.22 11.63
N GLY A 174 -11.79 0.44 10.86
CA GLY A 174 -10.51 -0.12 10.43
C GLY A 174 -10.61 -1.19 9.32
N LYS A 175 -11.71 -1.22 8.56
CA LYS A 175 -11.85 -2.15 7.43
C LYS A 175 -11.48 -1.46 6.12
N VAL A 176 -10.74 -2.16 5.28
CA VAL A 176 -10.28 -1.65 3.98
C VAL A 176 -11.44 -1.52 3.01
N LEU A 177 -11.58 -0.36 2.39
CA LEU A 177 -12.57 -0.06 1.36
C LEU A 177 -11.96 0.01 -0.03
N GLY A 178 -10.68 0.36 -0.12
CA GLY A 178 -9.98 0.49 -1.38
C GLY A 178 -8.50 0.82 -1.22
N ILE A 179 -7.81 0.84 -2.34
CA ILE A 179 -6.41 1.24 -2.44
C ILE A 179 -6.37 2.61 -3.14
N VAL A 180 -5.50 3.48 -2.64
CA VAL A 180 -5.21 4.76 -3.30
C VAL A 180 -4.20 4.49 -4.40
N HIS A 181 -4.64 4.62 -5.64
CA HIS A 181 -3.78 4.41 -6.79
C HIS A 181 -3.00 5.69 -7.13
N ALA A 182 -1.73 5.53 -7.50
CA ALA A 182 -0.83 6.62 -7.87
C ALA A 182 -1.05 7.16 -9.30
N GLY A 183 -2.15 6.82 -9.95
CA GLY A 183 -2.48 7.27 -11.29
C GLY A 183 -2.78 8.77 -11.36
N GLU A 184 -2.34 9.42 -12.43
CA GLU A 184 -2.78 10.77 -12.80
C GLU A 184 -4.30 10.78 -13.03
N VAL A 185 -4.97 11.75 -12.42
CA VAL A 185 -6.39 12.05 -12.68
C VAL A 185 -6.48 13.00 -13.87
#